data_63b6149e062f3fb8d1679f324e8e20d9
#
_entry.id   63b6149e062f3fb8d1679f324e8e20d9
#
_cell.length_a   1.000
_cell.length_b   1.000
_cell.length_c   1.000
_cell.angle_alpha   90.00
_cell.angle_beta   90.00
_cell.angle_gamma   90.00
#
_symmetry.space_group_name_H-M   'P 1'
#
loop_
_entity.id
_entity.type
_entity.pdbx_description
1 polymer ?
#
loop_
_entity_poly.entity_id
_entity_poly.type
_entity_poly.pdbx_seq_one_letter_code
_entity_poly.pdbx_strand_id
1 'polypeptide(L)'
;FVASMPPAYRQSFDFEATRLHAAIALRRAGRGAHVEIWRELSERVVAICVVADDKPGLLSSISAALVESRIDVVSADAYCRTLPDGRIEAVDFLYIRRLPNARGSIAPIRAKDILALASAIETANLDAMPASLPVPPPAPGTSARVRFAEGEDGTTLLTVEAVDRPGLLLAV
;
A
#
# COMPACT_ATOMS: atom_id res chain seq x y z
N PHE A 1 -4.19 -16.60 10.95
CA PHE A 1 -3.93 -15.26 10.48
C PHE A 1 -3.62 -14.31 11.65
N VAL A 2 -4.56 -14.09 12.59
CA VAL A 2 -4.39 -13.10 13.69
C VAL A 2 -3.15 -13.37 14.54
N ALA A 3 -2.90 -14.64 14.88
CA ALA A 3 -1.76 -15.02 15.71
C ALA A 3 -0.39 -14.75 15.04
N SER A 4 -0.35 -14.72 13.71
CA SER A 4 0.86 -14.43 12.93
C SER A 4 1.06 -12.93 12.67
N MET A 5 0.06 -12.08 12.93
CA MET A 5 0.15 -10.64 12.76
C MET A 5 0.82 -9.97 13.96
N PRO A 6 1.56 -8.87 13.75
CA PRO A 6 2.22 -8.15 14.84
C PRO A 6 1.21 -7.51 15.80
N PRO A 7 1.63 -7.20 17.05
CA PRO A 7 0.76 -6.57 18.06
C PRO A 7 0.10 -5.27 17.58
N ALA A 8 0.82 -4.42 16.85
CA ALA A 8 0.30 -3.17 16.30
C ALA A 8 -0.92 -3.38 15.40
N TYR A 9 -0.92 -4.41 14.55
CA TYR A 9 -2.09 -4.77 13.73
C TYR A 9 -3.31 -5.07 14.60
N ARG A 10 -3.13 -5.85 15.67
CA ARG A 10 -4.23 -6.24 16.58
C ARG A 10 -4.84 -5.08 17.36
N GLN A 11 -4.07 -4.01 17.53
CA GLN A 11 -4.54 -2.76 18.16
C GLN A 11 -5.29 -1.86 17.17
N SER A 12 -4.96 -1.96 15.87
CA SER A 12 -5.51 -1.09 14.83
C SER A 12 -6.85 -1.57 14.25
N PHE A 13 -7.15 -2.88 14.35
CA PHE A 13 -8.31 -3.45 13.68
C PHE A 13 -9.20 -4.25 14.63
N ASP A 14 -10.52 -4.06 14.48
CA ASP A 14 -11.53 -4.80 15.21
C ASP A 14 -11.69 -6.25 14.66
N PHE A 15 -12.52 -7.03 15.32
CA PHE A 15 -12.76 -8.43 14.97
C PHE A 15 -13.34 -8.59 13.56
N GLU A 16 -14.28 -7.75 13.15
CA GLU A 16 -14.91 -7.82 11.82
C GLU A 16 -13.90 -7.52 10.71
N ALA A 17 -13.11 -6.45 10.84
CA ALA A 17 -12.02 -6.12 9.93
C ALA A 17 -11.03 -7.29 9.83
N THR A 18 -10.60 -7.81 10.97
CA THR A 18 -9.63 -8.93 11.04
C THR A 18 -10.15 -10.18 10.32
N ARG A 19 -11.43 -10.50 10.45
CA ARG A 19 -12.07 -11.63 9.75
C ARG A 19 -12.04 -11.45 8.23
N LEU A 20 -12.33 -10.24 7.75
CA LEU A 20 -12.25 -9.90 6.32
C LEU A 20 -10.82 -9.99 5.80
N HIS A 21 -9.86 -9.43 6.53
CA HIS A 21 -8.45 -9.48 6.15
C HIS A 21 -7.91 -10.91 6.08
N ALA A 22 -8.29 -11.77 7.04
CA ALA A 22 -7.93 -13.18 7.01
C ALA A 22 -8.49 -13.90 5.76
N ALA A 23 -9.74 -13.61 5.41
CA ALA A 23 -10.36 -14.16 4.21
C ALA A 23 -9.67 -13.69 2.92
N ILE A 24 -9.25 -12.42 2.85
CA ILE A 24 -8.48 -11.87 1.72
C ILE A 24 -7.13 -12.58 1.60
N ALA A 25 -6.41 -12.72 2.72
CA ALA A 25 -5.12 -13.42 2.74
C ALA A 25 -5.24 -14.88 2.26
N LEU A 26 -6.31 -15.58 2.66
CA LEU A 26 -6.59 -16.93 2.17
C LEU A 26 -6.85 -16.98 0.66
N ARG A 27 -7.56 -15.98 0.10
CA ARG A 27 -7.85 -15.90 -1.34
C ARG A 27 -6.62 -15.64 -2.20
N ARG A 28 -5.51 -15.19 -1.63
CA ARG A 28 -4.24 -15.08 -2.34
C ARG A 28 -3.82 -16.44 -2.95
N ALA A 29 -4.02 -17.54 -2.25
CA ALA A 29 -3.89 -18.92 -2.76
C ALA A 29 -2.61 -19.18 -3.58
N GLY A 30 -1.46 -18.68 -3.11
CA GLY A 30 -0.14 -18.90 -3.76
C GLY A 30 0.16 -17.99 -4.95
N ARG A 31 -0.70 -17.02 -5.29
CA ARG A 31 -0.38 -15.95 -6.25
C ARG A 31 0.69 -15.03 -5.68
N GLY A 32 1.48 -14.38 -6.55
CA GLY A 32 2.52 -13.44 -6.14
C GLY A 32 1.97 -12.25 -5.36
N ALA A 33 0.80 -11.74 -5.79
CA ALA A 33 0.06 -10.70 -5.08
C ALA A 33 -1.46 -10.92 -5.18
N HIS A 34 -2.18 -10.39 -4.22
CA HIS A 34 -3.65 -10.31 -4.22
C HIS A 34 -4.09 -8.97 -3.65
N VAL A 35 -5.02 -8.31 -4.32
CA VAL A 35 -5.57 -7.02 -3.90
C VAL A 35 -7.09 -7.09 -3.88
N GLU A 36 -7.69 -6.59 -2.80
CA GLU A 36 -9.14 -6.59 -2.66
C GLU A 36 -9.62 -5.36 -1.88
N ILE A 37 -10.78 -4.81 -2.24
CA ILE A 37 -11.46 -3.79 -1.42
C ILE A 37 -12.05 -4.51 -0.21
N TRP A 38 -11.66 -4.10 0.99
CA TRP A 38 -12.21 -4.66 2.21
C TRP A 38 -13.21 -3.74 2.91
N ARG A 39 -13.17 -2.42 2.58
CA ARG A 39 -14.12 -1.43 3.11
C ARG A 39 -14.30 -0.26 2.13
N GLU A 40 -15.52 0.18 1.98
CA GLU A 40 -15.86 1.47 1.36
C GLU A 40 -16.09 2.49 2.47
N LEU A 41 -15.33 3.61 2.45
CA LEU A 41 -15.45 4.66 3.47
C LEU A 41 -16.36 5.80 3.00
N SER A 42 -16.33 6.07 1.69
CA SER A 42 -17.18 7.06 1.05
C SER A 42 -17.29 6.76 -0.45
N GLU A 43 -18.08 7.53 -1.18
CA GLU A 43 -18.17 7.43 -2.65
C GLU A 43 -16.80 7.64 -3.36
N ARG A 44 -15.81 8.20 -2.67
CA ARG A 44 -14.51 8.58 -3.25
C ARG A 44 -13.31 7.89 -2.63
N VAL A 45 -13.46 7.29 -1.45
CA VAL A 45 -12.37 6.65 -0.72
C VAL A 45 -12.73 5.22 -0.40
N VAL A 46 -11.86 4.31 -0.82
CA VAL A 46 -11.96 2.88 -0.50
C VAL A 46 -10.71 2.42 0.23
N ALA A 47 -10.87 1.44 1.10
CA ALA A 47 -9.76 0.76 1.74
C ALA A 47 -9.50 -0.57 1.02
N ILE A 48 -8.28 -0.75 0.54
CA ILE A 48 -7.82 -2.00 -0.07
C ILE A 48 -6.87 -2.72 0.88
N CYS A 49 -6.86 -4.05 0.79
CA CYS A 49 -5.87 -4.91 1.39
C CYS A 49 -5.01 -5.50 0.28
N VAL A 50 -3.71 -5.29 0.36
CA VAL A 50 -2.70 -5.88 -0.53
C VAL A 50 -2.01 -6.99 0.25
N VAL A 51 -2.00 -8.20 -0.29
CA VAL A 51 -1.30 -9.36 0.29
C VAL A 51 -0.31 -9.88 -0.74
N ALA A 52 0.97 -9.87 -0.42
CA ALA A 52 2.04 -10.25 -1.34
C ALA A 52 3.21 -10.93 -0.60
N ASP A 53 4.12 -11.59 -1.34
CA ASP A 53 5.39 -11.98 -0.77
C ASP A 53 6.18 -10.72 -0.39
N ASP A 54 6.67 -10.67 0.84
CA ASP A 54 7.54 -9.58 1.27
C ASP A 54 8.89 -9.72 0.57
N LYS A 55 9.19 -8.76 -0.28
CA LYS A 55 10.43 -8.69 -1.07
C LYS A 55 10.92 -7.25 -1.17
N PRO A 56 12.23 -7.04 -1.32
CA PRO A 56 12.77 -5.71 -1.55
C PRO A 56 12.03 -4.98 -2.68
N GLY A 57 11.64 -3.73 -2.44
CA GLY A 57 10.94 -2.88 -3.41
C GLY A 57 9.45 -3.15 -3.60
N LEU A 58 8.81 -4.01 -2.80
CA LEU A 58 7.37 -4.26 -2.88
C LEU A 58 6.56 -2.95 -2.77
N LEU A 59 6.87 -2.11 -1.78
CA LEU A 59 6.19 -0.83 -1.58
C LEU A 59 6.37 0.11 -2.80
N SER A 60 7.55 0.12 -3.40
CA SER A 60 7.80 0.88 -4.64
C SER A 60 6.96 0.36 -5.79
N SER A 61 6.82 -0.97 -5.94
CA SER A 61 5.96 -1.60 -6.95
C SER A 61 4.48 -1.23 -6.75
N ILE A 62 4.01 -1.29 -5.52
CA ILE A 62 2.63 -0.88 -5.15
C ILE A 62 2.42 0.59 -5.50
N SER A 63 3.35 1.46 -5.10
CA SER A 63 3.27 2.91 -5.33
C SER A 63 3.29 3.24 -6.82
N ALA A 64 4.13 2.56 -7.61
CA ALA A 64 4.20 2.73 -9.06
C ALA A 64 2.87 2.36 -9.73
N ALA A 65 2.32 1.21 -9.39
CA ALA A 65 1.04 0.73 -9.94
C ALA A 65 -0.13 1.68 -9.60
N LEU A 66 -0.13 2.26 -8.40
CA LEU A 66 -1.12 3.26 -7.98
C LEU A 66 -0.98 4.56 -8.79
N VAL A 67 0.25 5.06 -8.98
CA VAL A 67 0.53 6.27 -9.78
C VAL A 67 0.08 6.08 -11.22
N GLU A 68 0.45 4.96 -11.87
CA GLU A 68 0.02 4.63 -13.23
C GLU A 68 -1.49 4.56 -13.36
N SER A 69 -2.18 4.03 -12.35
CA SER A 69 -3.64 3.95 -12.29
C SER A 69 -4.30 5.29 -11.92
N ARG A 70 -3.54 6.38 -11.72
CA ARG A 70 -4.03 7.68 -11.21
C ARG A 70 -4.79 7.55 -9.90
N ILE A 71 -4.29 6.72 -9.02
CA ILE A 71 -4.81 6.50 -7.67
C ILE A 71 -3.85 7.15 -6.69
N ASP A 72 -4.42 7.89 -5.75
CA ASP A 72 -3.73 8.57 -4.66
C ASP A 72 -3.95 7.82 -3.35
N VAL A 73 -2.92 7.80 -2.50
CA VAL A 73 -2.98 7.18 -1.17
C VAL A 73 -3.26 8.25 -0.13
N VAL A 74 -4.35 8.09 0.59
CA VAL A 74 -4.76 8.98 1.69
C VAL A 74 -4.06 8.60 2.99
N SER A 75 -3.94 7.29 3.23
CA SER A 75 -3.28 6.70 4.39
C SER A 75 -2.86 5.27 4.08
N ALA A 76 -1.85 4.78 4.78
CA ALA A 76 -1.38 3.41 4.64
C ALA A 76 -0.92 2.84 5.99
N ASP A 77 -1.24 1.58 6.22
CA ASP A 77 -0.70 0.76 7.31
C ASP A 77 -0.06 -0.48 6.68
N ALA A 78 1.22 -0.70 6.92
CA ALA A 78 1.98 -1.81 6.37
C ALA A 78 2.41 -2.78 7.48
N TYR A 79 2.17 -4.06 7.26
CA TYR A 79 2.52 -5.11 8.21
C TYR A 79 3.15 -6.30 7.49
N CYS A 80 4.01 -7.02 8.19
CA CYS A 80 4.51 -8.31 7.75
C CYS A 80 4.11 -9.40 8.74
N ARG A 81 3.92 -10.61 8.23
CA ARG A 81 3.70 -11.81 9.05
C ARG A 81 4.54 -12.97 8.57
N THR A 82 4.92 -13.85 9.48
CA THR A 82 5.61 -15.09 9.14
C THR A 82 4.57 -16.19 8.89
N LEU A 83 4.65 -16.83 7.74
CA LEU A 83 3.85 -17.99 7.38
C LEU A 83 4.40 -19.26 8.04
N PRO A 84 3.60 -20.35 8.15
CA PRO A 84 4.05 -21.61 8.76
C PRO A 84 5.26 -22.24 8.08
N ASP A 85 5.49 -21.96 6.81
CA ASP A 85 6.63 -22.42 6.02
C ASP A 85 7.87 -21.52 6.14
N GLY A 86 7.82 -20.48 6.99
CA GLY A 86 8.92 -19.54 7.25
C GLY A 86 9.00 -18.37 6.26
N ARG A 87 8.18 -18.34 5.22
CA ARG A 87 8.12 -17.17 4.31
C ARG A 87 7.54 -15.97 5.02
N ILE A 88 7.97 -14.79 4.60
CA ILE A 88 7.40 -13.51 5.06
C ILE A 88 6.36 -13.04 4.03
N GLU A 89 5.21 -12.68 4.53
CA GLU A 89 4.11 -12.13 3.75
C GLU A 89 3.80 -10.70 4.20
N ALA A 90 3.79 -9.77 3.27
CA ALA A 90 3.33 -8.40 3.48
C ALA A 90 1.80 -8.37 3.45
N VAL A 91 1.21 -7.60 4.36
CA VAL A 91 -0.23 -7.35 4.44
C VAL A 91 -0.43 -5.86 4.65
N ASP A 92 -0.67 -5.15 3.56
CA ASP A 92 -0.75 -3.69 3.54
C ASP A 92 -2.19 -3.22 3.38
N PHE A 93 -2.58 -2.23 4.15
CA PHE A 93 -3.90 -1.59 4.10
C PHE A 93 -3.73 -0.18 3.58
N LEU A 94 -4.26 0.08 2.39
CA LEU A 94 -4.16 1.39 1.75
C LEU A 94 -5.55 2.01 1.66
N TYR A 95 -5.69 3.23 2.13
CA TYR A 95 -6.86 4.06 1.94
C TYR A 95 -6.62 4.91 0.70
N ILE A 96 -7.37 4.63 -0.36
CA ILE A 96 -7.08 5.15 -1.69
C ILE A 96 -8.26 5.91 -2.27
N ARG A 97 -7.95 6.89 -3.11
CA ARG A 97 -8.92 7.64 -3.91
C ARG A 97 -8.41 7.83 -5.33
N ARG A 98 -9.32 8.01 -6.28
CA ARG A 98 -8.90 8.36 -7.63
C ARG A 98 -8.58 9.84 -7.73
N LEU A 99 -7.53 10.18 -8.45
CA LEU A 99 -7.23 11.56 -8.80
C LEU A 99 -8.24 12.10 -9.83
N PRO A 100 -8.60 13.40 -9.76
CA PRO A 100 -9.48 14.01 -10.74
C PRO A 100 -8.86 13.92 -12.15
N ASN A 101 -9.72 13.75 -13.15
CA ASN A 101 -9.30 13.85 -14.55
C ASN A 101 -9.10 15.32 -14.95
N ALA A 102 -8.69 15.56 -16.20
CA ALA A 102 -8.46 16.92 -16.73
C ALA A 102 -9.69 17.86 -16.65
N ARG A 103 -10.90 17.31 -16.49
CA ARG A 103 -12.15 18.06 -16.33
C ARG A 103 -12.58 18.21 -14.86
N GLY A 104 -11.72 17.83 -13.91
CA GLY A 104 -12.02 17.84 -12.48
C GLY A 104 -12.98 16.74 -11.99
N SER A 105 -13.40 15.84 -12.86
CA SER A 105 -14.28 14.73 -12.49
C SER A 105 -13.50 13.58 -11.86
N ILE A 106 -14.05 12.99 -10.80
CA ILE A 106 -13.48 11.85 -10.07
C ILE A 106 -14.36 10.63 -10.33
N ALA A 107 -13.83 9.65 -11.03
CA ALA A 107 -14.50 8.37 -11.24
C ALA A 107 -14.34 7.46 -10.00
N PRO A 108 -15.32 6.63 -9.65
CA PRO A 108 -15.19 5.66 -8.58
C PRO A 108 -14.13 4.59 -8.94
N ILE A 109 -13.46 4.06 -7.92
CA ILE A 109 -12.59 2.89 -8.06
C ILE A 109 -13.49 1.65 -8.19
N ARG A 110 -13.25 0.83 -9.21
CA ARG A 110 -14.05 -0.35 -9.54
C ARG A 110 -13.21 -1.63 -9.43
N ALA A 111 -13.88 -2.77 -9.37
CA ALA A 111 -13.22 -4.08 -9.31
C ALA A 111 -12.17 -4.29 -10.42
N LYS A 112 -12.42 -3.80 -11.64
CA LYS A 112 -11.44 -3.86 -12.75
C LYS A 112 -10.13 -3.10 -12.44
N ASP A 113 -10.22 -1.99 -11.73
CA ASP A 113 -9.05 -1.18 -11.36
C ASP A 113 -8.21 -1.93 -10.31
N ILE A 114 -8.87 -2.65 -9.40
CA ILE A 114 -8.22 -3.49 -8.39
C ILE A 114 -7.54 -4.71 -9.04
N LEU A 115 -8.18 -5.34 -10.02
CA LEU A 115 -7.56 -6.44 -10.77
C LEU A 115 -6.33 -5.98 -11.56
N ALA A 116 -6.40 -4.81 -12.19
CA ALA A 116 -5.25 -4.21 -12.89
C ALA A 116 -4.11 -3.89 -11.91
N LEU A 117 -4.42 -3.35 -10.74
CA LEU A 117 -3.46 -3.07 -9.67
C LEU A 117 -2.77 -4.35 -9.19
N ALA A 118 -3.54 -5.41 -8.90
CA ALA A 118 -2.98 -6.70 -8.48
C ALA A 118 -2.02 -7.27 -9.55
N SER A 119 -2.42 -7.25 -10.81
CA SER A 119 -1.58 -7.69 -11.93
C SER A 119 -0.29 -6.86 -12.06
N ALA A 120 -0.39 -5.55 -11.92
CA ALA A 120 0.77 -4.66 -11.99
C ALA A 120 1.77 -4.93 -10.85
N ILE A 121 1.29 -5.16 -9.62
CA ILE A 121 2.14 -5.51 -8.47
C ILE A 121 2.81 -6.88 -8.68
N GLU A 122 2.06 -7.86 -9.19
CA GLU A 122 2.56 -9.22 -9.41
C GLU A 122 3.64 -9.26 -10.50
N THR A 123 3.45 -8.48 -11.57
CA THR A 123 4.36 -8.46 -12.72
C THR A 123 5.48 -7.42 -12.61
N ALA A 124 5.45 -6.57 -11.58
CA ALA A 124 6.46 -5.54 -11.37
C ALA A 124 7.85 -6.19 -11.24
N ASN A 125 8.69 -5.93 -12.25
CA ASN A 125 10.09 -6.29 -12.23
C ASN A 125 10.88 -5.07 -11.75
N LEU A 126 11.40 -5.13 -10.53
CA LEU A 126 12.14 -4.03 -9.91
C LEU A 126 13.41 -3.67 -10.70
N ASP A 127 14.03 -4.67 -11.36
CA ASP A 127 15.22 -4.44 -12.19
C ASP A 127 14.89 -3.69 -13.49
N ALA A 128 13.62 -3.70 -13.88
CA ALA A 128 13.12 -3.02 -15.08
C ALA A 128 12.33 -1.74 -14.74
N MET A 129 12.22 -1.35 -13.47
CA MET A 129 11.58 -0.09 -13.13
C MET A 129 12.39 1.06 -13.72
N PRO A 130 11.77 1.93 -14.55
CA PRO A 130 12.47 3.08 -15.09
C PRO A 130 12.97 3.93 -13.91
N ALA A 131 14.23 4.30 -13.96
CA ALA A 131 14.88 5.17 -12.97
C ALA A 131 14.17 6.53 -12.77
N SER A 132 13.16 6.81 -13.59
CA SER A 132 12.29 7.98 -13.51
C SER A 132 10.86 7.59 -13.85
N LEU A 133 10.09 7.11 -12.87
CA LEU A 133 8.66 7.29 -12.95
C LEU A 133 8.38 8.81 -12.96
N PRO A 134 7.36 9.29 -13.71
CA PRO A 134 7.06 10.70 -13.79
C PRO A 134 6.43 11.18 -12.46
N VAL A 135 7.23 11.14 -11.40
CA VAL A 135 6.91 11.81 -10.16
C VAL A 135 7.13 13.30 -10.42
N PRO A 136 6.11 14.14 -10.31
CA PRO A 136 6.28 15.56 -10.48
C PRO A 136 7.41 16.05 -9.57
N PRO A 137 8.35 16.86 -10.06
CA PRO A 137 9.41 17.40 -9.22
C PRO A 137 8.79 18.14 -8.03
N PRO A 138 9.43 18.13 -6.85
CA PRO A 138 8.97 18.94 -5.74
C PRO A 138 8.93 20.41 -6.16
N ALA A 139 7.88 21.12 -5.71
CA ALA A 139 7.84 22.56 -5.92
C ALA A 139 9.07 23.22 -5.29
N PRO A 140 9.63 24.27 -5.91
CA PRO A 140 10.76 25.00 -5.34
C PRO A 140 10.47 25.43 -3.89
N GLY A 141 11.41 25.15 -2.97
CA GLY A 141 11.26 25.47 -1.54
C GLY A 141 10.55 24.42 -0.70
N THR A 142 10.11 23.29 -1.26
CA THR A 142 9.61 22.18 -0.45
C THR A 142 10.77 21.31 0.05
N SER A 143 10.92 21.19 1.37
CA SER A 143 11.87 20.29 2.00
C SER A 143 11.16 19.09 2.61
N ALA A 144 11.68 17.90 2.39
CA ALA A 144 11.32 16.74 3.19
C ALA A 144 12.19 16.73 4.46
N ARG A 145 11.59 16.38 5.59
CA ARG A 145 12.31 16.17 6.84
C ARG A 145 12.20 14.70 7.24
N VAL A 146 13.32 14.08 7.48
CA VAL A 146 13.40 12.69 7.93
C VAL A 146 13.95 12.67 9.34
N ARG A 147 13.31 11.93 10.23
CA ARG A 147 13.74 11.71 11.62
C ARG A 147 13.75 10.22 11.91
N PHE A 148 14.71 9.81 12.70
CA PHE A 148 14.82 8.45 13.24
C PHE A 148 14.71 8.52 14.75
N ALA A 149 13.97 7.57 15.33
CA ALA A 149 13.90 7.36 16.78
C ALA A 149 13.96 5.86 17.05
N GLU A 150 14.61 5.47 18.15
CA GLU A 150 14.58 4.08 18.63
C GLU A 150 13.28 3.83 19.39
N GLY A 151 12.59 2.76 19.03
CA GLY A 151 11.42 2.27 19.75
C GLY A 151 11.83 1.41 20.96
N GLU A 152 10.92 1.29 21.94
CA GLU A 152 11.16 0.55 23.20
C GLU A 152 11.43 -0.96 22.98
N ASP A 153 11.04 -1.51 21.84
CA ASP A 153 11.16 -2.94 21.46
C ASP A 153 12.34 -3.22 20.51
N GLY A 154 13.27 -2.26 20.35
CA GLY A 154 14.40 -2.36 19.41
C GLY A 154 14.01 -2.09 17.96
N THR A 155 12.82 -1.59 17.71
CA THR A 155 12.40 -1.10 16.38
C THR A 155 12.95 0.29 16.13
N THR A 156 13.09 0.66 14.86
CA THR A 156 13.42 2.03 14.46
C THR A 156 12.16 2.70 13.91
N LEU A 157 11.75 3.80 14.53
CA LEU A 157 10.68 4.66 14.02
C LEU A 157 11.29 5.65 13.02
N LEU A 158 10.86 5.55 11.78
CA LEU A 158 11.14 6.50 10.73
C LEU A 158 9.95 7.45 10.56
N THR A 159 10.18 8.74 10.78
CA THR A 159 9.18 9.79 10.52
C THR A 159 9.61 10.61 9.32
N VAL A 160 8.75 10.66 8.30
CA VAL A 160 8.95 11.48 7.11
C VAL A 160 7.88 12.56 7.07
N GLU A 161 8.30 13.81 7.11
CA GLU A 161 7.43 14.98 6.94
C GLU A 161 7.73 15.59 5.56
N ALA A 162 6.74 15.63 4.69
CA ALA A 162 6.89 16.21 3.35
C ALA A 162 5.56 16.83 2.90
N VAL A 163 5.63 17.75 1.94
CA VAL A 163 4.41 18.28 1.31
C VAL A 163 3.74 17.17 0.54
N ASP A 164 2.45 16.95 0.83
CA ASP A 164 1.66 15.92 0.17
C ASP A 164 1.54 16.17 -1.34
N ARG A 165 1.83 15.15 -2.13
CA ARG A 165 1.72 15.18 -3.58
C ARG A 165 1.52 13.77 -4.13
N PRO A 166 0.84 13.62 -5.29
CA PRO A 166 0.73 12.34 -5.95
C PRO A 166 2.10 11.70 -6.19
N GLY A 167 2.25 10.43 -5.82
CA GLY A 167 3.49 9.67 -5.98
C GLY A 167 4.54 9.92 -4.89
N LEU A 168 4.21 10.61 -3.79
CA LEU A 168 5.14 10.84 -2.68
C LEU A 168 5.73 9.52 -2.14
N LEU A 169 4.91 8.48 -1.96
CA LEU A 169 5.36 7.17 -1.48
C LEU A 169 6.35 6.46 -2.42
N LEU A 170 6.39 6.86 -3.69
CA LEU A 170 7.35 6.34 -4.66
C LEU A 170 8.69 7.08 -4.59
N ALA A 171 8.67 8.32 -4.09
CA ALA A 171 9.82 9.21 -4.03
C ALA A 171 10.61 9.12 -2.70
N VAL A 172 10.09 8.37 -1.72
CA VAL A 172 10.70 8.09 -0.42
C VAL A 172 11.35 6.72 -0.44
#